data_51d132b1aa7b0111b41f63d5926e730f
#
_entry.id   51d132b1aa7b0111b41f63d5926e730f
#
_cell.length_a   1.000
_cell.length_b   1.000
_cell.length_c   1.000
_cell.angle_alpha   90.00
_cell.angle_beta   90.00
_cell.angle_gamma   90.00
#
_symmetry.space_group_name_H-M   'P 1'
#
loop_
_entity.id
_entity.type
_entity.pdbx_description
1 polymer ?
#
loop_
_entity_poly.entity_id
_entity_poly.type
_entity_poly.pdbx_seq_one_letter_code
_entity_poly.pdbx_strand_id
1 'polypeptide(L)'
;PDIYKPAVAHAVFPPLATHLCGVSFTYTDNTVHEATLMNCLMAGTGSGKGCIAQPINHIMADIKLRDKENERREAEWKKDCMRKGANKDKLVRPEGLVIQIVDPDMTKPALVQRMDEAEGHFVYVKMNELDLFEQLKGQNGKQHFQLMCLAFVSDADFGQTRVGTQSVTARPM
;
A
#
# COMPACT_ATOMS: atom_id res chain seq x y z
N PRO A 1 16.10 -22.46 10.99
CA PRO A 1 16.02 -23.84 10.49
C PRO A 1 15.67 -23.86 9.01
N ASP A 2 16.24 -24.80 8.26
CA ASP A 2 16.10 -24.89 6.80
C ASP A 2 14.66 -25.06 6.33
N ILE A 3 13.81 -25.64 7.15
CA ILE A 3 12.37 -25.83 6.89
C ILE A 3 11.64 -24.50 6.61
N TYR A 4 12.12 -23.37 7.13
CA TYR A 4 11.50 -22.07 6.92
C TYR A 4 12.04 -21.29 5.72
N LYS A 5 13.15 -21.75 5.10
CA LYS A 5 13.77 -21.05 3.97
C LYS A 5 12.81 -20.79 2.81
N PRO A 6 11.98 -21.77 2.35
CA PRO A 6 11.03 -21.50 1.27
C PRO A 6 10.00 -20.43 1.64
N ALA A 7 9.44 -20.45 2.86
CA ALA A 7 8.48 -19.47 3.32
C ALA A 7 9.08 -18.05 3.35
N VAL A 8 10.32 -17.94 3.87
CA VAL A 8 11.03 -16.66 3.88
C VAL A 8 11.34 -16.19 2.46
N ALA A 9 11.82 -17.08 1.60
CA ALA A 9 12.15 -16.75 0.21
C ALA A 9 10.94 -16.17 -0.53
N HIS A 10 9.74 -16.75 -0.35
CA HIS A 10 8.52 -16.22 -0.96
C HIS A 10 8.05 -14.91 -0.30
N ALA A 11 8.12 -14.82 1.02
CA ALA A 11 7.58 -13.68 1.76
C ALA A 11 8.36 -12.36 1.54
N VAL A 12 9.62 -12.45 1.11
CA VAL A 12 10.47 -11.25 0.91
C VAL A 12 10.26 -10.57 -0.45
N PHE A 13 9.63 -11.22 -1.43
CA PHE A 13 9.44 -10.64 -2.76
C PHE A 13 8.59 -9.35 -2.75
N PRO A 14 7.39 -9.29 -2.15
CA PRO A 14 6.61 -8.05 -2.14
C PRO A 14 7.34 -6.87 -1.47
N PRO A 15 7.96 -7.03 -0.27
CA PRO A 15 8.73 -5.94 0.32
C PRO A 15 9.96 -5.54 -0.53
N LEU A 16 10.62 -6.46 -1.21
CA LEU A 16 11.69 -6.11 -2.16
C LEU A 16 11.16 -5.33 -3.35
N ALA A 17 10.01 -5.74 -3.90
CA ALA A 17 9.36 -5.05 -5.01
C ALA A 17 9.01 -3.59 -4.67
N THR A 18 8.67 -3.31 -3.40
CA THR A 18 8.39 -1.95 -2.94
C THR A 18 9.57 -0.97 -3.15
N HIS A 19 10.80 -1.48 -3.27
CA HIS A 19 12.00 -0.68 -3.58
C HIS A 19 12.24 -0.50 -5.08
N LEU A 20 11.47 -1.19 -5.94
CA LEU A 20 11.64 -1.17 -7.39
C LEU A 20 10.71 -0.15 -8.09
N CYS A 21 10.35 0.92 -7.42
CA CYS A 21 9.52 1.99 -8.00
C CYS A 21 10.19 2.55 -9.26
N GLY A 22 9.42 2.65 -10.35
CA GLY A 22 9.92 3.14 -11.64
C GLY A 22 10.75 2.11 -12.43
N VAL A 23 10.85 0.88 -11.95
CA VAL A 23 11.47 -0.22 -12.69
C VAL A 23 10.39 -0.96 -13.46
N SER A 24 10.51 -0.98 -14.78
CA SER A 24 9.60 -1.70 -15.66
C SER A 24 10.36 -2.72 -16.52
N PHE A 25 9.66 -3.74 -16.98
CA PHE A 25 10.17 -4.73 -17.92
C PHE A 25 9.14 -5.04 -19.00
N THR A 26 9.61 -5.35 -20.19
CA THR A 26 8.75 -5.74 -21.30
C THR A 26 8.60 -7.26 -21.31
N TYR A 27 7.35 -7.72 -21.27
CA TYR A 27 7.05 -9.15 -21.34
C TYR A 27 7.06 -9.68 -22.79
N THR A 28 6.93 -10.98 -22.97
CA THR A 28 7.00 -11.66 -24.31
C THR A 28 5.91 -11.24 -25.28
N ASP A 29 4.81 -10.69 -24.79
CA ASP A 29 3.68 -10.14 -25.57
C ASP A 29 3.85 -8.65 -25.91
N ASN A 30 5.01 -8.07 -25.63
CA ASN A 30 5.34 -6.63 -25.75
C ASN A 30 4.57 -5.70 -24.79
N THR A 31 3.91 -6.23 -23.77
CA THR A 31 3.35 -5.39 -22.70
C THR A 31 4.44 -4.97 -21.71
N VAL A 32 4.33 -3.74 -21.20
CA VAL A 32 5.23 -3.21 -20.18
C VAL A 32 4.62 -3.48 -18.81
N HIS A 33 5.36 -4.10 -17.94
CA HIS A 33 4.95 -4.40 -16.57
C HIS A 33 5.88 -3.74 -15.56
N GLU A 34 5.34 -3.40 -14.41
CA GLU A 34 6.09 -2.96 -13.25
C GLU A 34 6.23 -4.12 -12.24
N ALA A 35 7.13 -3.97 -11.28
CA ALA A 35 7.43 -5.01 -10.29
C ALA A 35 6.37 -5.08 -9.16
N THR A 36 5.08 -5.09 -9.53
CA THR A 36 3.98 -5.27 -8.57
C THR A 36 3.86 -6.73 -8.18
N LEU A 37 3.91 -7.04 -6.89
CA LEU A 37 3.89 -8.42 -6.41
C LEU A 37 2.88 -8.62 -5.27
N MET A 38 2.06 -9.66 -5.43
CA MET A 38 1.15 -10.14 -4.38
C MET A 38 1.59 -11.55 -3.94
N ASN A 39 1.64 -11.77 -2.64
CA ASN A 39 1.97 -13.07 -2.07
C ASN A 39 0.95 -13.46 -1.00
N CYS A 40 0.53 -14.73 -0.99
CA CYS A 40 -0.31 -15.31 0.03
C CYS A 40 0.38 -16.53 0.65
N LEU A 41 0.76 -16.40 1.92
CA LEU A 41 1.40 -17.47 2.67
C LEU A 41 0.38 -18.12 3.60
N MET A 42 -0.05 -19.33 3.26
CA MET A 42 -1.00 -20.10 4.06
C MET A 42 -0.28 -21.17 4.88
N ALA A 43 -0.57 -21.24 6.16
CA ALA A 43 -0.05 -22.27 7.05
C ALA A 43 -0.93 -22.42 8.29
N GLY A 44 -0.94 -23.62 8.88
CA GLY A 44 -1.70 -23.92 10.09
C GLY A 44 -1.24 -23.14 11.32
N THR A 45 -2.03 -23.17 12.37
CA THR A 45 -1.67 -22.59 13.66
C THR A 45 -0.42 -23.26 14.21
N GLY A 46 0.50 -22.48 14.78
CA GLY A 46 1.75 -23.02 15.35
C GLY A 46 2.83 -23.42 14.33
N SER A 47 2.61 -23.22 13.02
CA SER A 47 3.55 -23.58 11.95
C SER A 47 4.80 -22.72 11.84
N GLY A 48 5.00 -21.74 12.73
CA GLY A 48 6.17 -20.87 12.72
C GLY A 48 6.13 -19.74 11.69
N LYS A 49 4.94 -19.31 11.26
CA LYS A 49 4.76 -18.17 10.31
C LYS A 49 5.52 -16.89 10.72
N GLY A 50 5.81 -16.72 12.00
CA GLY A 50 6.59 -15.59 12.51
C GLY A 50 8.01 -15.48 11.95
N CYS A 51 8.56 -16.55 11.34
CA CYS A 51 9.89 -16.54 10.75
C CYS A 51 10.08 -15.50 9.64
N ILE A 52 9.00 -15.07 8.99
CA ILE A 52 9.04 -14.06 7.91
C ILE A 52 9.13 -12.62 8.44
N ALA A 53 8.78 -12.38 9.70
CA ALA A 53 8.65 -11.02 10.23
C ALA A 53 9.99 -10.28 10.28
N GLN A 54 11.06 -10.93 10.73
CA GLN A 54 12.38 -10.31 10.85
C GLN A 54 12.98 -9.94 9.48
N PRO A 55 13.01 -10.83 8.47
CA PRO A 55 13.48 -10.49 7.13
C PRO A 55 12.69 -9.33 6.49
N ILE A 56 11.35 -9.36 6.57
CA ILE A 56 10.50 -8.27 6.06
C ILE A 56 10.82 -6.96 6.78
N ASN A 57 10.93 -6.97 8.10
CA ASN A 57 11.27 -5.78 8.87
C ASN A 57 12.64 -5.21 8.50
N HIS A 58 13.60 -6.07 8.19
CA HIS A 58 14.93 -5.65 7.77
C HIS A 58 14.90 -4.98 6.38
N ILE A 59 14.21 -5.60 5.42
CA ILE A 59 14.06 -5.05 4.05
C ILE A 59 13.34 -3.70 4.08
N MET A 60 12.29 -3.57 4.90
CA MET A 60 11.46 -2.37 4.96
C MET A 60 11.96 -1.31 5.96
N ALA A 61 13.16 -1.45 6.51
CA ALA A 61 13.63 -0.61 7.62
C ALA A 61 13.78 0.88 7.24
N ASP A 62 14.31 1.16 6.07
CA ASP A 62 14.49 2.50 5.52
C ASP A 62 13.15 3.16 5.15
N ILE A 63 12.25 2.40 4.49
CA ILE A 63 10.89 2.87 4.18
C ILE A 63 10.14 3.20 5.47
N LYS A 64 10.20 2.34 6.49
CA LYS A 64 9.59 2.60 7.80
C LYS A 64 10.11 3.88 8.47
N LEU A 65 11.41 4.13 8.36
CA LEU A 65 12.02 5.32 8.94
C LEU A 65 11.55 6.58 8.22
N ARG A 66 11.49 6.55 6.90
CA ARG A 66 10.99 7.65 6.07
C ARG A 66 9.50 7.89 6.31
N ASP A 67 8.70 6.84 6.29
CA ASP A 67 7.26 6.92 6.50
C ASP A 67 6.93 7.53 7.86
N LYS A 68 7.63 7.13 8.93
CA LYS A 68 7.45 7.70 10.27
C LYS A 68 7.71 9.22 10.30
N GLU A 69 8.72 9.69 9.60
CA GLU A 69 9.00 11.13 9.51
C GLU A 69 7.91 11.84 8.68
N ASN A 70 7.47 11.22 7.58
CA ASN A 70 6.41 11.77 6.74
C ASN A 70 5.05 11.78 7.45
N GLU A 71 4.74 10.78 8.26
CA GLU A 71 3.56 10.77 9.14
C GLU A 71 3.58 11.93 10.14
N ARG A 72 4.75 12.22 10.73
CA ARG A 72 4.91 13.36 11.63
C ARG A 72 4.65 14.68 10.88
N ARG A 73 5.24 14.87 9.71
CA ARG A 73 5.04 16.06 8.85
C ARG A 73 3.57 16.19 8.42
N GLU A 74 2.92 15.10 8.06
CA GLU A 74 1.50 15.09 7.71
C GLU A 74 0.61 15.49 8.89
N ALA A 75 0.91 14.99 10.09
CA ALA A 75 0.17 15.35 11.29
C ALA A 75 0.31 16.84 11.63
N GLU A 76 1.48 17.41 11.45
CA GLU A 76 1.73 18.86 11.62
C GLU A 76 0.93 19.68 10.60
N TRP A 77 1.00 19.32 9.33
CA TRP A 77 0.22 19.96 8.27
C TRP A 77 -1.29 19.90 8.53
N LYS A 78 -1.81 18.74 8.94
CA LYS A 78 -3.23 18.59 9.30
C LYS A 78 -3.64 19.48 10.46
N LYS A 79 -2.80 19.64 11.49
CA LYS A 79 -3.04 20.57 12.61
C LYS A 79 -3.10 22.01 12.13
N ASP A 80 -2.21 22.41 11.23
CA ASP A 80 -2.18 23.76 10.69
C ASP A 80 -3.40 24.04 9.79
N CYS A 81 -3.87 23.05 9.02
CA CYS A 81 -5.12 23.14 8.28
C CYS A 81 -6.33 23.37 9.20
N MET A 82 -6.39 22.65 10.33
CA MET A 82 -7.48 22.81 11.31
C MET A 82 -7.45 24.18 11.99
N ARG A 83 -6.27 24.74 12.27
CA ARG A 83 -6.13 26.07 12.90
C ARG A 83 -6.62 27.20 12.00
N LYS A 84 -6.54 27.04 10.68
CA LYS A 84 -6.94 28.11 9.74
C LYS A 84 -8.45 28.25 9.56
N GLY A 85 -9.26 27.26 9.97
CA GLY A 85 -10.71 27.29 9.86
C GLY A 85 -11.23 27.20 8.42
N ALA A 86 -12.56 27.10 8.27
CA ALA A 86 -13.21 26.76 6.99
C ALA A 86 -13.11 27.85 5.88
N ASN A 87 -12.81 29.09 6.24
CA ASN A 87 -12.86 30.24 5.32
C ASN A 87 -11.48 30.79 4.89
N LYS A 88 -10.39 30.06 5.17
CA LYS A 88 -9.05 30.47 4.76
C LYS A 88 -8.52 29.56 3.69
N ASP A 89 -7.64 30.10 2.82
CA ASP A 89 -6.97 29.35 1.78
C ASP A 89 -6.45 28.02 2.33
N LYS A 90 -6.92 26.92 1.77
CA LYS A 90 -6.49 25.58 2.16
C LYS A 90 -4.98 25.48 1.97
N LEU A 91 -4.27 25.12 3.01
CA LEU A 91 -2.84 24.82 2.89
C LEU A 91 -2.68 23.65 1.91
N VAL A 92 -1.86 23.86 0.91
CA VAL A 92 -1.48 22.79 -0.01
C VAL A 92 -0.69 21.73 0.78
N ARG A 93 -0.93 20.47 0.47
CA ARG A 93 -0.16 19.36 1.05
C ARG A 93 1.31 19.52 0.68
N PRO A 94 2.25 19.38 1.63
CA PRO A 94 3.67 19.45 1.30
C PRO A 94 4.08 18.39 0.27
N GLU A 95 4.91 18.79 -0.69
CA GLU A 95 5.49 17.87 -1.67
C GLU A 95 6.42 16.85 -1.01
N GLY A 96 6.55 15.68 -1.65
CA GLY A 96 7.41 14.58 -1.18
C GLY A 96 6.96 13.95 0.14
N LEU A 97 5.68 14.10 0.48
CA LEU A 97 5.08 13.51 1.68
C LEU A 97 4.54 12.12 1.37
N VAL A 98 5.44 11.22 0.97
CA VAL A 98 5.10 9.85 0.55
C VAL A 98 5.07 8.92 1.76
N ILE A 99 3.99 8.16 1.93
CA ILE A 99 3.83 7.09 2.92
C ILE A 99 3.51 5.82 2.15
N GLN A 100 4.43 4.86 2.19
CA GLN A 100 4.32 3.63 1.41
C GLN A 100 3.73 2.46 2.20
N ILE A 101 3.91 2.42 3.52
CA ILE A 101 3.35 1.34 4.35
C ILE A 101 1.97 1.77 4.83
N VAL A 102 0.95 1.02 4.43
CA VAL A 102 -0.44 1.34 4.77
C VAL A 102 -1.10 0.24 5.58
N ASP A 103 -2.02 0.65 6.45
CA ASP A 103 -2.79 -0.26 7.28
C ASP A 103 -3.83 -1.00 6.41
N PRO A 104 -3.94 -2.34 6.51
CA PRO A 104 -4.96 -3.12 5.81
C PRO A 104 -6.40 -2.76 6.21
N ASP A 105 -6.61 -2.17 7.40
CA ASP A 105 -7.92 -1.75 7.89
C ASP A 105 -8.41 -0.40 7.35
N MET A 106 -7.66 0.21 6.46
CA MET A 106 -8.07 1.46 5.82
C MET A 106 -9.38 1.32 5.06
N THR A 107 -10.21 2.38 5.09
CA THR A 107 -11.36 2.44 4.20
C THR A 107 -10.92 2.56 2.74
N LYS A 108 -11.73 2.05 1.80
CA LYS A 108 -11.45 2.16 0.37
C LYS A 108 -11.06 3.58 -0.09
N PRO A 109 -11.81 4.65 0.31
CA PRO A 109 -11.43 6.01 -0.04
C PRO A 109 -10.07 6.44 0.50
N ALA A 110 -9.73 6.01 1.71
CA ALA A 110 -8.44 6.35 2.31
C ALA A 110 -7.29 5.62 1.61
N LEU A 111 -7.50 4.37 1.20
CA LEU A 111 -6.50 3.61 0.44
C LEU A 111 -6.24 4.24 -0.94
N VAL A 112 -7.30 4.56 -1.71
CA VAL A 112 -7.16 5.25 -3.01
C VAL A 112 -6.43 6.59 -2.84
N GLN A 113 -6.76 7.34 -1.79
CA GLN A 113 -6.07 8.59 -1.52
C GLN A 113 -4.58 8.36 -1.19
N ARG A 114 -4.23 7.33 -0.41
CA ARG A 114 -2.82 6.99 -0.12
C ARG A 114 -2.05 6.58 -1.37
N MET A 115 -2.68 5.84 -2.27
CA MET A 115 -2.07 5.46 -3.54
C MET A 115 -1.82 6.67 -4.44
N ASP A 116 -2.76 7.62 -4.52
CA ASP A 116 -2.56 8.89 -5.23
C ASP A 116 -1.45 9.74 -4.60
N GLU A 117 -1.42 9.83 -3.27
CA GLU A 117 -0.42 10.55 -2.49
C GLU A 117 0.96 9.89 -2.49
N ALA A 118 1.08 8.65 -2.98
CA ALA A 118 2.35 7.93 -3.07
C ALA A 118 3.26 8.41 -4.19
N GLU A 119 2.79 9.33 -5.06
CA GLU A 119 3.60 10.00 -6.09
C GLU A 119 4.37 9.00 -6.98
N GLY A 120 3.72 7.90 -7.38
CA GLY A 120 4.33 6.84 -8.20
C GLY A 120 5.20 5.84 -7.42
N HIS A 121 5.20 5.89 -6.09
CA HIS A 121 5.84 4.86 -5.28
C HIS A 121 4.87 3.72 -4.99
N PHE A 122 5.37 2.49 -4.96
CA PHE A 122 4.57 1.33 -4.59
C PHE A 122 4.13 1.39 -3.12
N VAL A 123 2.87 1.08 -2.90
CA VAL A 123 2.28 0.99 -1.57
C VAL A 123 2.37 -0.45 -1.07
N TYR A 124 2.86 -0.65 0.14
CA TYR A 124 3.00 -1.96 0.76
C TYR A 124 1.91 -2.20 1.79
N VAL A 125 1.10 -3.24 1.55
CA VAL A 125 0.04 -3.69 2.47
C VAL A 125 0.41 -5.07 3.02
N LYS A 126 0.50 -5.19 4.34
CA LYS A 126 0.72 -6.49 4.99
C LYS A 126 -0.48 -6.89 5.82
N MET A 127 -1.13 -7.98 5.44
CA MET A 127 -2.18 -8.62 6.21
C MET A 127 -1.61 -9.78 7.03
N ASN A 128 -1.89 -9.81 8.32
CA ASN A 128 -1.36 -10.84 9.20
C ASN A 128 -2.27 -12.07 9.28
N GLU A 129 -3.55 -11.93 9.00
CA GLU A 129 -4.56 -12.97 9.17
C GLU A 129 -5.48 -13.05 7.95
N LEU A 130 -5.87 -14.28 7.59
CA LEU A 130 -6.80 -14.54 6.49
C LEU A 130 -8.21 -14.03 6.81
N ASP A 131 -8.58 -14.00 8.08
CA ASP A 131 -9.88 -13.50 8.54
C ASP A 131 -10.05 -12.01 8.18
N LEU A 132 -8.99 -11.26 8.22
CA LEU A 132 -8.98 -9.87 7.72
C LEU A 132 -9.33 -9.83 6.22
N PHE A 133 -8.79 -10.77 5.45
CA PHE A 133 -9.10 -10.93 4.03
C PHE A 133 -10.55 -11.37 3.79
N GLU A 134 -11.12 -12.19 4.69
CA GLU A 134 -12.53 -12.59 4.64
C GLU A 134 -13.47 -11.45 5.06
N GLN A 135 -13.10 -10.63 6.03
CA GLN A 135 -13.80 -9.40 6.38
C GLN A 135 -13.84 -8.42 5.19
N LEU A 136 -12.78 -8.39 4.38
CA LEU A 136 -12.76 -7.67 3.12
C LEU A 136 -13.77 -8.23 2.08
N LYS A 137 -14.27 -9.46 2.24
CA LYS A 137 -15.32 -10.06 1.39
C LYS A 137 -16.75 -9.72 1.83
N GLY A 138 -17.00 -9.16 3.02
CA GLY A 138 -18.30 -8.68 3.48
C GLY A 138 -18.93 -7.65 2.54
N GLN A 139 -20.14 -7.16 2.81
CA GLN A 139 -20.82 -6.21 1.89
C GLN A 139 -19.96 -4.99 1.49
N ASN A 140 -19.11 -4.52 2.39
CA ASN A 140 -18.11 -3.48 2.11
C ASN A 140 -16.78 -4.05 1.63
N GLY A 141 -16.45 -5.30 1.93
CA GLY A 141 -15.17 -5.93 1.66
C GLY A 141 -14.98 -6.40 0.22
N LYS A 142 -16.05 -6.76 -0.49
CA LYS A 142 -15.97 -7.04 -1.94
C LYS A 142 -15.33 -5.89 -2.71
N GLN A 143 -15.58 -4.67 -2.28
CA GLN A 143 -15.02 -3.48 -2.91
C GLN A 143 -13.51 -3.31 -2.64
N HIS A 144 -13.02 -3.71 -1.46
CA HIS A 144 -11.58 -3.67 -1.14
C HIS A 144 -10.79 -4.70 -1.94
N PHE A 145 -11.29 -5.93 -2.02
CA PHE A 145 -10.64 -6.96 -2.83
C PHE A 145 -10.58 -6.60 -4.30
N GLN A 146 -11.68 -6.08 -4.85
CA GLN A 146 -11.71 -5.57 -6.23
C GLN A 146 -10.71 -4.43 -6.43
N LEU A 147 -10.61 -3.51 -5.49
CA LEU A 147 -9.65 -2.42 -5.55
C LEU A 147 -8.20 -2.94 -5.54
N MET A 148 -7.89 -3.91 -4.69
CA MET A 148 -6.56 -4.53 -4.66
C MET A 148 -6.25 -5.26 -5.96
N CYS A 149 -7.23 -5.97 -6.53
CA CYS A 149 -7.07 -6.60 -7.85
C CYS A 149 -6.84 -5.56 -8.96
N LEU A 150 -7.58 -4.45 -8.94
CA LEU A 150 -7.42 -3.37 -9.92
C LEU A 150 -6.07 -2.66 -9.74
N ALA A 151 -5.64 -2.45 -8.51
CA ALA A 151 -4.32 -1.87 -8.21
C ALA A 151 -3.16 -2.78 -8.64
N PHE A 152 -3.39 -4.07 -8.77
CA PHE A 152 -2.41 -5.04 -9.24
C PHE A 152 -2.31 -5.10 -10.78
N VAL A 153 -3.34 -4.66 -11.50
CA VAL A 153 -3.36 -4.64 -12.97
C VAL A 153 -2.83 -3.29 -13.44
N SER A 154 -1.68 -3.27 -14.07
CA SER A 154 -0.92 -2.07 -14.44
C SER A 154 -1.51 -1.22 -15.58
N ASP A 155 -2.66 -1.59 -16.16
CA ASP A 155 -3.11 -1.03 -17.44
C ASP A 155 -4.25 0.00 -17.33
N ALA A 156 -4.79 0.27 -16.15
CA ALA A 156 -5.94 1.17 -16.02
C ALA A 156 -5.84 2.10 -14.82
N ASP A 157 -5.99 3.39 -15.06
CA ASP A 157 -6.26 4.34 -13.98
C ASP A 157 -7.56 3.95 -13.28
N PHE A 158 -7.56 3.91 -11.96
CA PHE A 158 -8.77 3.71 -11.18
C PHE A 158 -9.01 4.89 -10.24
N GLY A 159 -10.26 5.23 -10.05
CA GLY A 159 -10.61 6.40 -9.27
C GLY A 159 -11.89 6.20 -8.47
N GLN A 160 -12.10 7.10 -7.54
CA GLN A 160 -13.34 7.20 -6.79
C GLN A 160 -13.91 8.61 -6.89
N THR A 161 -15.06 8.71 -7.53
CA THR A 161 -15.84 9.94 -7.54
C THR A 161 -16.67 10.02 -6.25
N ARG A 162 -16.57 11.14 -5.54
CA ARG A 162 -17.35 11.41 -4.32
C ARG A 162 -18.27 12.59 -4.55
N VAL A 163 -19.50 12.49 -4.03
CA VAL A 163 -20.43 13.62 -3.98
C VAL A 163 -20.00 14.53 -2.84
N GLY A 164 -19.68 15.80 -3.14
CA GLY A 164 -19.32 16.81 -2.14
C GLY A 164 -17.85 16.86 -1.70
N THR A 165 -16.97 16.02 -2.25
CA THR A 165 -15.54 16.06 -2.03
C THR A 165 -14.76 15.94 -3.35
N GLN A 166 -13.49 16.30 -3.33
CA GLN A 166 -12.63 16.17 -4.49
C GLN A 166 -12.53 14.70 -4.93
N SER A 167 -12.76 14.44 -6.23
CA SER A 167 -12.56 13.12 -6.81
C SER A 167 -11.07 12.81 -6.85
N VAL A 168 -10.70 11.59 -6.52
CA VAL A 168 -9.32 11.11 -6.54
C VAL A 168 -9.21 10.00 -7.57
N THR A 169 -8.22 10.10 -8.42
CA THR A 169 -7.88 9.06 -9.41
C THR A 169 -6.46 8.62 -9.12
N ALA A 170 -6.28 7.36 -8.81
CA ALA A 170 -4.96 6.76 -8.62
C ALA A 170 -4.62 5.88 -9.82
N ARG A 171 -3.34 5.85 -10.18
CA ARG A 171 -2.82 4.86 -11.14
C ARG A 171 -2.56 3.55 -10.43
N PRO A 172 -2.75 2.43 -11.10
CA PRO A 172 -2.27 1.16 -10.57
C PRO A 172 -0.75 1.22 -10.42
N MET A 173 -0.28 0.64 -9.38
CA MET A 173 1.14 0.51 -9.08
C MET A 173 1.58 -0.91 -9.31
#